data_a4d45cd06b5066900bfc91244d60486d
#
_entry.id   a4d45cd06b5066900bfc91244d60486d
#
_cell.length_a   1.000
_cell.length_b   1.000
_cell.length_c   1.000
_cell.angle_alpha   90.00
_cell.angle_beta   90.00
_cell.angle_gamma   90.00
#
_symmetry.space_group_name_H-M   'P 1'
#
loop_
_entity.id
_entity.type
_entity.pdbx_description
1 polymer ?
#
loop_
_entity_poly.entity_id
_entity_poly.type
_entity_poly.pdbx_seq_one_letter_code
_entity_poly.pdbx_strand_id
1 'polypeptide(L)'
;MREVQEVIPITQAKRDFLDIMRKVEEMDETIAITKNGVPVGILINIERFEGLLETIDILSDEETMKALKRAQKQRKQGKFYTHEEVWHE
;
A
#
# COMPACT_ATOMS: atom_id res chain seq x y z
N MET A 1 12.31 -6.60 10.54
CA MET A 1 11.77 -5.27 10.79
C MET A 1 10.57 -5.38 11.70
N ARG A 2 10.54 -4.56 12.73
CA ARG A 2 9.44 -4.64 13.67
C ARG A 2 8.12 -4.18 13.12
N GLU A 3 8.19 -3.31 12.13
CA GLU A 3 6.98 -2.74 11.54
C GLU A 3 6.32 -3.68 10.55
N VAL A 4 7.01 -4.74 10.16
CA VAL A 4 6.50 -5.68 9.18
C VAL A 4 6.13 -6.98 9.88
N GLN A 5 4.88 -7.39 9.80
CA GLN A 5 4.38 -8.58 10.45
C GLN A 5 4.63 -9.85 9.68
N GLU A 6 4.63 -9.74 8.35
CA GLU A 6 4.87 -10.92 7.50
C GLU A 6 5.74 -10.54 6.32
N VAL A 7 6.47 -11.54 5.84
CA VAL A 7 7.26 -11.40 4.62
C VAL A 7 6.88 -12.59 3.75
N ILE A 8 6.34 -12.32 2.57
CA ILE A 8 5.88 -13.39 1.70
C ILE A 8 6.37 -13.21 0.28
N PRO A 9 6.56 -14.32 -0.45
CA PRO A 9 6.97 -14.22 -1.86
C PRO A 9 5.82 -13.70 -2.71
N ILE A 10 6.18 -13.05 -3.81
CA ILE A 10 5.21 -12.43 -4.68
C ILE A 10 4.22 -13.45 -5.25
N THR A 11 4.65 -14.67 -5.46
CA THR A 11 3.75 -15.71 -5.98
C THR A 11 2.67 -16.05 -4.97
N GLN A 12 3.02 -16.07 -3.69
CA GLN A 12 2.03 -16.28 -2.64
C GLN A 12 1.11 -15.07 -2.52
N ALA A 13 1.68 -13.89 -2.66
CA ALA A 13 0.89 -12.66 -2.59
C ALA A 13 -0.16 -12.65 -3.71
N LYS A 14 0.22 -13.07 -4.89
CA LYS A 14 -0.70 -13.14 -6.01
C LYS A 14 -1.81 -14.15 -5.74
N ARG A 15 -1.43 -15.33 -5.25
CA ARG A 15 -2.39 -16.41 -5.02
C ARG A 15 -3.40 -16.05 -3.93
N ASP A 16 -2.93 -15.45 -2.85
CA ASP A 16 -3.75 -15.21 -1.67
C ASP A 16 -4.08 -13.74 -1.46
N PHE A 17 -4.09 -12.97 -2.53
CA PHE A 17 -4.14 -11.52 -2.44
C PHE A 17 -5.29 -10.98 -1.60
N LEU A 18 -6.49 -11.51 -1.81
CA LEU A 18 -7.65 -11.00 -1.08
C LEU A 18 -7.56 -11.29 0.41
N ASP A 19 -7.05 -12.46 0.77
CA ASP A 19 -6.84 -12.79 2.17
C ASP A 19 -5.78 -11.89 2.79
N ILE A 20 -4.74 -11.61 2.04
CA ILE A 20 -3.66 -10.75 2.50
C ILE A 20 -4.18 -9.33 2.70
N MET A 21 -4.97 -8.85 1.76
CA MET A 21 -5.55 -7.51 1.89
C MET A 21 -6.48 -7.41 3.09
N ARG A 22 -7.19 -8.49 3.41
CA ARG A 22 -8.02 -8.49 4.59
C ARG A 22 -7.19 -8.29 5.85
N LYS A 23 -6.05 -8.96 5.93
CA LYS A 23 -5.15 -8.77 7.07
C LYS A 23 -4.65 -7.33 7.16
N VAL A 24 -4.32 -6.75 6.01
CA VAL A 24 -3.87 -5.37 5.98
C VAL A 24 -4.96 -4.42 6.45
N GLU A 25 -6.18 -4.63 5.98
CA GLU A 25 -7.28 -3.74 6.30
C GLU A 25 -7.82 -3.94 7.71
N GLU A 26 -8.06 -5.18 8.08
CA GLU A 26 -8.76 -5.48 9.34
C GLU A 26 -7.82 -5.65 10.52
N MET A 27 -6.66 -6.18 10.27
CA MET A 27 -5.71 -6.46 11.34
C MET A 27 -4.55 -5.48 11.37
N ASP A 28 -4.58 -4.51 10.46
CA ASP A 28 -3.54 -3.48 10.37
C ASP A 28 -2.14 -4.08 10.25
N GLU A 29 -2.03 -5.19 9.55
CA GLU A 29 -0.74 -5.81 9.32
C GLU A 29 -0.04 -5.16 8.14
N THR A 30 1.27 -5.04 8.26
CA THR A 30 2.12 -4.59 7.18
C THR A 30 2.88 -5.81 6.66
N ILE A 31 2.80 -6.03 5.37
CA ILE A 31 3.32 -7.25 4.78
C ILE A 31 4.31 -6.91 3.67
N ALA A 32 5.52 -7.43 3.80
CA ALA A 32 6.54 -7.22 2.79
C ALA A 32 6.42 -8.31 1.72
N ILE A 33 6.59 -7.90 0.48
CA ILE A 33 6.53 -8.80 -0.67
C ILE A 33 7.92 -8.97 -1.21
N THR A 34 8.32 -10.20 -1.43
CA THR A 34 9.65 -10.49 -1.96
C THR A 34 9.57 -11.11 -3.34
N LYS A 35 10.65 -10.93 -4.09
CA LYS A 35 10.82 -11.59 -5.37
C LYS A 35 12.23 -12.16 -5.37
N ASN A 36 12.32 -13.47 -5.55
CA ASN A 36 13.61 -14.16 -5.49
C ASN A 36 14.34 -13.85 -4.17
N GLY A 37 13.58 -13.80 -3.09
CA GLY A 37 14.14 -13.56 -1.76
C GLY A 37 14.48 -12.11 -1.45
N VAL A 38 14.22 -11.20 -2.38
CA VAL A 38 14.57 -9.80 -2.21
C VAL A 38 13.29 -8.98 -2.01
N PRO A 39 13.20 -8.17 -0.96
CA PRO A 39 12.01 -7.33 -0.78
C PRO A 39 11.86 -6.35 -1.94
N VAL A 40 10.67 -6.31 -2.52
CA VAL A 40 10.38 -5.43 -3.64
C VAL A 40 9.20 -4.51 -3.38
N GLY A 41 8.43 -4.79 -2.33
CA GLY A 41 7.26 -3.95 -2.05
C GLY A 41 6.70 -4.24 -0.69
N ILE A 42 5.77 -3.38 -0.29
CA ILE A 42 5.11 -3.48 1.00
C ILE A 42 3.62 -3.21 0.81
N LEU A 43 2.80 -4.03 1.45
CA LEU A 43 1.38 -3.77 1.56
C LEU A 43 1.14 -3.19 2.94
N ILE A 44 0.53 -2.02 2.99
CA ILE A 44 0.34 -1.31 4.23
C ILE A 44 -1.03 -0.64 4.21
N ASN A 45 -1.66 -0.57 5.37
CA ASN A 45 -2.92 0.12 5.52
C ASN A 45 -2.72 1.59 5.16
N ILE A 46 -3.64 2.14 4.39
CA ILE A 46 -3.49 3.51 3.89
C ILE A 46 -3.44 4.53 5.03
N GLU A 47 -4.20 4.32 6.07
CA GLU A 47 -4.20 5.24 7.21
C GLU A 47 -2.86 5.21 7.92
N ARG A 48 -2.27 4.04 8.07
CA ARG A 48 -0.95 3.92 8.67
C ARG A 48 0.10 4.61 7.81
N PHE A 49 0.00 4.43 6.51
CA PHE A 49 0.91 5.06 5.58
C PHE A 49 0.82 6.58 5.66
N GLU A 50 -0.40 7.09 5.74
CA GLU A 50 -0.61 8.53 5.89
C GLU A 50 -0.02 9.05 7.19
N GLY A 51 -0.16 8.27 8.25
CA GLY A 51 0.44 8.64 9.52
C GLY A 51 1.95 8.71 9.45
N LEU A 52 2.57 7.77 8.75
CA LEU A 52 4.01 7.80 8.55
C LEU A 52 4.43 9.03 7.77
N LEU A 53 3.68 9.37 6.74
CA LEU A 53 3.97 10.55 5.95
C LEU A 53 3.83 11.83 6.76
N GLU A 54 2.84 11.90 7.63
CA GLU A 54 2.69 13.06 8.49
C GLU A 54 3.88 13.21 9.43
N THR A 55 4.36 12.10 9.94
CA THR A 55 5.54 12.11 10.80
C THR A 55 6.76 12.58 10.05
N ILE A 56 6.90 12.15 8.80
CA ILE A 56 8.03 12.52 7.96
C ILE A 56 7.85 13.92 7.37
N ASP A 57 6.64 14.40 7.35
CA ASP A 57 6.29 15.65 6.69
C ASP A 57 7.11 16.83 7.19
N ILE A 58 7.53 16.77 8.42
CA ILE A 58 8.43 17.76 8.95
C ILE A 58 9.69 17.87 8.12
N LEU A 59 10.02 16.78 7.44
CA LEU A 59 11.21 16.67 6.62
C LEU A 59 10.89 16.65 5.15
N SER A 60 9.66 16.92 4.79
CA SER A 60 9.16 16.38 3.58
C SER A 60 9.35 17.16 2.34
N ASP A 61 9.19 16.47 1.37
CA ASP A 61 9.00 16.72 -0.02
C ASP A 61 7.55 17.13 -0.26
N GLU A 62 7.34 18.39 -0.53
CA GLU A 62 6.00 18.92 -0.76
C GLU A 62 5.31 18.24 -1.94
N GLU A 63 6.09 17.88 -2.94
CA GLU A 63 5.49 17.26 -4.12
C GLU A 63 4.92 15.90 -3.84
N THR A 64 5.60 15.14 -2.99
CA THR A 64 5.10 13.83 -2.58
C THR A 64 3.79 13.98 -1.85
N MET A 65 3.72 14.95 -0.95
CA MET A 65 2.49 15.20 -0.20
C MET A 65 1.37 15.64 -1.12
N LYS A 66 1.68 16.49 -2.10
CA LYS A 66 0.67 16.93 -3.05
C LYS A 66 0.15 15.77 -3.89
N ALA A 67 1.05 14.90 -4.30
CA ALA A 67 0.66 13.73 -5.09
C ALA A 67 -0.26 12.81 -4.29
N LEU A 68 0.08 12.61 -3.03
CA LEU A 68 -0.73 11.76 -2.17
C LEU A 68 -2.11 12.36 -1.94
N LYS A 69 -2.17 13.67 -1.70
CA LYS A 69 -3.44 14.34 -1.51
C LYS A 69 -4.30 14.29 -2.76
N ARG A 70 -3.68 14.39 -3.92
CA ARG A 70 -4.41 14.25 -5.17
C ARG A 70 -5.01 12.86 -5.31
N ALA A 71 -4.23 11.84 -4.98
CA ALA A 71 -4.71 10.48 -5.05
C ALA A 71 -5.89 10.26 -4.11
N GLN A 72 -5.81 10.81 -2.90
CA GLN A 72 -6.91 10.72 -1.96
C GLN A 72 -8.16 11.40 -2.47
N LYS A 73 -7.99 12.59 -3.03
CA LYS A 73 -9.10 13.34 -3.57
C LYS A 73 -9.77 12.60 -4.71
N GLN A 74 -8.98 12.02 -5.60
CA GLN A 74 -9.51 11.25 -6.71
C GLN A 74 -10.30 10.05 -6.21
N ARG A 75 -9.81 9.41 -5.19
CA ARG A 75 -10.50 8.26 -4.61
C ARG A 75 -11.84 8.66 -4.03
N LYS A 76 -11.87 9.78 -3.30
CA LYS A 76 -13.10 10.27 -2.69
C LYS A 76 -14.12 10.69 -3.73
N GLN A 77 -13.66 11.18 -4.87
CA GLN A 77 -14.53 11.61 -5.93
C GLN A 77 -14.93 10.47 -6.87
N GLY A 78 -14.49 9.28 -6.58
CA GLY A 78 -14.80 8.14 -7.42
C GLY A 78 -14.04 8.15 -8.73
N LYS A 79 -12.96 8.88 -8.79
CA LYS A 79 -12.15 8.95 -10.00
C LYS A 79 -11.03 7.94 -10.00
N PHE A 80 -10.99 7.13 -9.01
CA PHE A 80 -10.14 5.98 -9.02
C PHE A 80 -10.53 5.13 -10.18
N TYR A 81 -9.59 4.60 -10.87
CA TYR A 81 -9.89 3.75 -11.98
C TYR A 81 -10.59 2.51 -11.52
N THR A 82 -11.53 2.10 -12.31
CA THR A 82 -12.18 0.85 -12.05
C THR A 82 -11.20 -0.25 -12.35
N HIS A 83 -11.56 -1.43 -11.93
CA HIS A 83 -10.79 -2.60 -12.25
C HIS A 83 -10.53 -2.74 -13.73
N GLU A 84 -11.55 -2.47 -14.52
CA GLU A 84 -11.43 -2.61 -15.95
C GLU A 84 -10.34 -1.75 -16.51
N GLU A 85 -10.21 -0.55 -16.01
CA GLU A 85 -9.22 0.37 -16.54
C GLU A 85 -7.80 0.02 -16.15
N VAL A 86 -7.65 -0.55 -14.98
CA VAL A 86 -6.32 -0.84 -14.44
C VAL A 86 -5.88 -2.25 -14.76
N TRP A 87 -6.80 -3.18 -14.66
CA TRP A 87 -6.48 -4.60 -14.76
C TRP A 87 -6.94 -5.24 -16.03
N HIS A 88 -7.59 -4.48 -16.84
CA HIS A 88 -8.18 -4.98 -18.04
C HIS A 88 -7.12 -5.01 -19.14
N GLU A 89 -6.40 -6.04 -19.18
CA GLU A 89 -5.37 -6.20 -20.21
C GLU A 89 -5.74 -7.30 -21.15
#